data_8695e3e0577cf9415fb6cfbdc59cdd63
#
_entry.id   8695e3e0577cf9415fb6cfbdc59cdd63
#
_cell.length_a   1.000
_cell.length_b   1.000
_cell.length_c   1.000
_cell.angle_alpha   90.00
_cell.angle_beta   90.00
_cell.angle_gamma   90.00
#
_symmetry.space_group_name_H-M   'P 1'
#
loop_
_entity.id
_entity.type
_entity.pdbx_description
1 polymer ?
#
loop_
_entity_poly.entity_id
_entity_poly.type
_entity_poly.pdbx_seq_one_letter_code
_entity_poly.pdbx_strand_id
1 'polypeptide(L)'
;MLTDLSVKHNYADLGDVMLHYVTAGKGPPVVLLHGWPQTWWEWRHVIPELSKDYTVIAPDLRGLGDSSRPVDGYDKMTVANDVWRLVSEKLGYSSFLLVGHDWGGPTAYALAASHPEAIEKLVILDVVIPGCGGDFSEGGRRWHHQFHMTADLPEDLISGREEIYLSWFYKTFAYKPNSITQKDIDEYVRTYSQSGALRAGFSYYRAMGKDAEDN
;
A
#
# COMPACT_ATOMS: atom_id res chain seq x y z
N MET A 1 25.27 -2.62 -7.40
CA MET A 1 25.27 -1.16 -7.25
C MET A 1 23.83 -0.71 -7.31
N LEU A 2 23.30 -0.14 -6.23
CA LEU A 2 22.00 0.56 -6.29
C LEU A 2 22.24 1.77 -7.21
N THR A 3 21.66 1.76 -8.40
CA THR A 3 21.49 2.96 -9.18
C THR A 3 20.82 4.00 -8.28
N ASP A 4 21.35 5.20 -8.23
CA ASP A 4 20.86 6.30 -7.42
C ASP A 4 19.36 6.47 -7.69
N LEU A 5 18.52 6.15 -6.69
CA LEU A 5 17.06 6.21 -6.83
C LEU A 5 16.65 7.69 -6.87
N SER A 6 16.60 8.24 -8.08
CA SER A 6 16.17 9.61 -8.27
C SER A 6 14.65 9.69 -8.33
N VAL A 7 14.03 9.95 -7.19
CA VAL A 7 12.59 10.20 -7.07
C VAL A 7 12.34 11.60 -6.52
N LYS A 8 11.19 12.15 -6.84
CA LYS A 8 10.66 13.40 -6.30
C LYS A 8 9.60 13.10 -5.27
N HIS A 9 9.80 13.54 -4.03
CA HIS A 9 8.80 13.45 -2.98
C HIS A 9 7.81 14.61 -3.11
N ASN A 10 6.53 14.30 -3.01
CA ASN A 10 5.43 15.24 -3.14
C ASN A 10 4.35 14.94 -2.11
N TYR A 11 3.48 15.92 -1.85
CA TYR A 11 2.30 15.77 -1.01
C TYR A 11 1.08 16.33 -1.72
N ALA A 12 -0.05 15.63 -1.62
CA ALA A 12 -1.33 16.07 -2.13
C ALA A 12 -2.34 16.16 -0.99
N ASP A 13 -2.85 17.37 -0.77
CA ASP A 13 -3.97 17.60 0.13
C ASP A 13 -5.28 17.26 -0.59
N LEU A 14 -5.97 16.23 -0.08
CA LEU A 14 -7.28 15.79 -0.56
C LEU A 14 -8.42 16.23 0.37
N GLY A 15 -8.13 17.05 1.39
CA GLY A 15 -9.07 17.58 2.37
C GLY A 15 -9.18 16.70 3.61
N ASP A 16 -9.58 15.46 3.46
CA ASP A 16 -9.72 14.48 4.56
C ASP A 16 -8.43 13.65 4.77
N VAL A 17 -7.55 13.60 3.79
CA VAL A 17 -6.24 12.93 3.87
C VAL A 17 -5.18 13.73 3.10
N MET A 18 -3.98 13.79 3.66
CA MET A 18 -2.76 14.24 2.97
C MET A 18 -2.01 13.00 2.50
N LEU A 19 -1.90 12.80 1.19
CA LEU A 19 -1.11 11.70 0.62
C LEU A 19 0.31 12.16 0.31
N HIS A 20 1.29 11.44 0.85
CA HIS A 20 2.65 11.45 0.35
C HIS A 20 2.73 10.57 -0.90
N TYR A 21 3.48 10.98 -1.90
CA TYR A 21 3.78 10.15 -3.08
C TYR A 21 5.11 10.51 -3.70
N VAL A 22 5.73 9.55 -4.35
CA VAL A 22 6.93 9.78 -5.13
C VAL A 22 6.64 9.73 -6.62
N THR A 23 7.40 10.50 -7.39
CA THR A 23 7.34 10.49 -8.86
C THR A 23 8.73 10.35 -9.46
N ALA A 24 8.81 9.65 -10.61
CA ALA A 24 10.04 9.51 -11.39
C ALA A 24 9.71 9.34 -12.88
N GLY A 25 10.64 9.73 -13.74
CA GLY A 25 10.53 9.54 -15.19
C GLY A 25 9.60 10.50 -15.89
N LYS A 26 9.37 10.22 -17.18
CA LYS A 26 8.43 10.93 -18.05
C LYS A 26 7.85 9.96 -19.07
N GLY A 27 6.57 10.12 -19.41
CA GLY A 27 5.85 9.27 -20.35
C GLY A 27 4.43 8.99 -19.87
N PRO A 28 3.75 7.95 -20.39
CA PRO A 28 2.45 7.52 -19.90
C PRO A 28 2.50 7.21 -18.40
N PRO A 29 1.44 7.53 -17.64
CA PRO A 29 1.43 7.31 -16.20
C PRO A 29 1.29 5.83 -15.82
N VAL A 30 2.09 5.39 -14.83
CA VAL A 30 1.96 4.11 -14.15
C VAL A 30 1.88 4.35 -12.65
N VAL A 31 0.83 3.84 -12.03
CA VAL A 31 0.56 3.97 -10.59
C VAL A 31 0.91 2.66 -9.89
N LEU A 32 1.73 2.75 -8.85
CA LEU A 32 2.22 1.60 -8.08
C LEU A 32 1.72 1.68 -6.64
N LEU A 33 0.80 0.79 -6.25
CA LEU A 33 0.18 0.74 -4.93
C LEU A 33 0.80 -0.37 -4.09
N HIS A 34 1.43 0.01 -2.99
CA HIS A 34 2.03 -0.91 -2.02
C HIS A 34 0.98 -1.50 -1.06
N GLY A 35 1.40 -2.43 -0.21
CA GLY A 35 0.58 -2.97 0.85
C GLY A 35 1.21 -2.89 2.24
N TRP A 36 0.64 -3.64 3.19
CA TRP A 36 1.12 -3.75 4.56
C TRP A 36 2.10 -4.94 4.68
N PRO A 37 3.20 -4.85 5.41
CA PRO A 37 3.66 -3.69 6.18
C PRO A 37 4.76 -2.89 5.44
N GLN A 38 4.47 -2.47 4.25
CA GLN A 38 5.42 -1.74 3.40
C GLN A 38 4.92 -0.31 3.11
N THR A 39 5.64 0.39 2.23
CA THR A 39 5.38 1.76 1.78
C THR A 39 5.75 1.86 0.30
N TRP A 40 5.68 3.05 -0.31
CA TRP A 40 6.20 3.26 -1.67
C TRP A 40 7.62 2.70 -1.88
N TRP A 41 8.40 2.54 -0.79
CA TRP A 41 9.78 2.04 -0.80
C TRP A 41 9.90 0.61 -1.33
N GLU A 42 8.85 -0.19 -1.31
CA GLU A 42 8.87 -1.55 -1.91
C GLU A 42 9.20 -1.51 -3.40
N TRP A 43 8.80 -0.43 -4.08
CA TRP A 43 8.98 -0.23 -5.52
C TRP A 43 10.37 0.31 -5.91
N ARG A 44 11.26 0.56 -4.96
CA ARG A 44 12.58 1.18 -5.17
C ARG A 44 13.46 0.52 -6.22
N HIS A 45 13.28 -0.78 -6.44
CA HIS A 45 14.01 -1.51 -7.47
C HIS A 45 13.28 -1.55 -8.83
N VAL A 46 11.99 -1.30 -8.83
CA VAL A 46 11.13 -1.27 -10.03
C VAL A 46 11.09 0.11 -10.65
N ILE A 47 11.02 1.15 -9.82
CA ILE A 47 10.96 2.55 -10.26
C ILE A 47 12.07 2.92 -11.26
N PRO A 48 13.36 2.59 -11.05
CA PRO A 48 14.42 2.97 -12.00
C PRO A 48 14.24 2.39 -13.40
N GLU A 49 13.66 1.20 -13.51
CA GLU A 49 13.41 0.59 -14.82
C GLU A 49 12.18 1.21 -15.49
N LEU A 50 11.07 1.31 -14.77
CA LEU A 50 9.85 1.89 -15.32
C LEU A 50 10.01 3.38 -15.67
N SER A 51 10.78 4.13 -14.90
CA SER A 51 10.98 5.57 -15.14
C SER A 51 11.73 5.92 -16.42
N LYS A 52 12.28 4.93 -17.12
CA LYS A 52 12.89 5.14 -18.45
C LYS A 52 11.84 5.49 -19.52
N ASP A 53 10.63 4.90 -19.40
CA ASP A 53 9.60 4.98 -20.42
C ASP A 53 8.26 5.53 -19.89
N TYR A 54 8.09 5.61 -18.56
CA TYR A 54 6.85 5.97 -17.89
C TYR A 54 7.03 7.11 -16.90
N THR A 55 5.95 7.83 -16.63
CA THR A 55 5.82 8.65 -15.42
C THR A 55 5.33 7.73 -14.29
N VAL A 56 6.24 7.35 -13.41
CA VAL A 56 5.90 6.53 -12.23
C VAL A 56 5.31 7.40 -11.14
N ILE A 57 4.21 6.96 -10.54
CA ILE A 57 3.53 7.58 -9.41
C ILE A 57 3.34 6.48 -8.36
N ALA A 58 4.03 6.59 -7.23
CA ALA A 58 3.94 5.61 -6.15
C ALA A 58 3.53 6.33 -4.85
N PRO A 59 2.23 6.36 -4.52
CA PRO A 59 1.75 6.94 -3.28
C PRO A 59 2.03 6.01 -2.09
N ASP A 60 2.22 6.61 -0.92
CA ASP A 60 1.90 5.95 0.34
C ASP A 60 0.38 5.99 0.53
N LEU A 61 -0.22 4.83 0.70
CA LEU A 61 -1.67 4.74 0.88
C LEU A 61 -2.12 5.42 2.19
N ARG A 62 -3.38 5.79 2.28
CA ARG A 62 -4.02 6.37 3.47
C ARG A 62 -3.53 5.71 4.75
N GLY A 63 -2.99 6.47 5.70
CA GLY A 63 -2.52 5.98 6.99
C GLY A 63 -1.16 5.29 7.00
N LEU A 64 -0.58 4.98 5.84
CA LEU A 64 0.68 4.27 5.69
C LEU A 64 1.79 5.21 5.25
N GLY A 65 3.04 4.78 5.46
CA GLY A 65 4.21 5.55 5.08
C GLY A 65 4.23 6.96 5.69
N ASP A 66 4.48 7.94 4.86
CA ASP A 66 4.49 9.37 5.23
C ASP A 66 3.15 10.08 4.91
N SER A 67 2.10 9.34 4.52
CA SER A 67 0.74 9.87 4.39
C SER A 67 0.10 10.12 5.77
N SER A 68 -0.87 11.04 5.84
CA SER A 68 -1.59 11.31 7.08
C SER A 68 -2.47 10.12 7.50
N ARG A 69 -2.83 10.08 8.78
CA ARG A 69 -3.51 8.95 9.44
C ARG A 69 -4.90 9.36 9.95
N PRO A 70 -5.90 9.46 9.06
CA PRO A 70 -7.28 9.69 9.48
C PRO A 70 -7.76 8.60 10.44
N VAL A 71 -8.80 8.90 11.22
CA VAL A 71 -9.36 7.95 12.19
C VAL A 71 -10.04 6.76 11.50
N ASP A 72 -10.60 6.98 10.31
CA ASP A 72 -11.41 6.02 9.55
C ASP A 72 -11.13 6.08 8.03
N GLY A 73 -11.97 5.38 7.24
CA GLY A 73 -11.88 5.36 5.78
C GLY A 73 -10.83 4.39 5.25
N TYR A 74 -10.64 3.25 5.90
CA TYR A 74 -9.65 2.24 5.50
C TYR A 74 -10.23 1.10 4.66
N ASP A 75 -11.51 1.16 4.29
CA ASP A 75 -12.10 0.29 3.29
C ASP A 75 -11.54 0.60 1.89
N LYS A 76 -11.47 -0.41 1.04
CA LYS A 76 -10.73 -0.32 -0.23
C LYS A 76 -11.38 0.63 -1.23
N MET A 77 -12.71 0.84 -1.13
CA MET A 77 -13.40 1.84 -1.95
C MET A 77 -12.96 3.26 -1.59
N THR A 78 -12.86 3.57 -0.29
CA THR A 78 -12.36 4.88 0.19
C THR A 78 -10.90 5.09 -0.20
N VAL A 79 -10.03 4.09 0.02
CA VAL A 79 -8.60 4.19 -0.35
C VAL A 79 -8.42 4.29 -1.87
N ALA A 80 -9.23 3.58 -2.65
CA ALA A 80 -9.24 3.67 -4.10
C ALA A 80 -9.65 5.08 -4.58
N ASN A 81 -10.65 5.67 -3.94
CA ASN A 81 -11.06 7.05 -4.23
C ASN A 81 -9.96 8.08 -3.90
N ASP A 82 -9.15 7.86 -2.87
CA ASP A 82 -7.97 8.72 -2.61
C ASP A 82 -6.97 8.65 -3.76
N VAL A 83 -6.69 7.44 -4.26
CA VAL A 83 -5.78 7.26 -5.41
C VAL A 83 -6.37 7.90 -6.66
N TRP A 84 -7.68 7.75 -6.91
CA TRP A 84 -8.37 8.43 -8.00
C TRP A 84 -8.24 9.94 -7.93
N ARG A 85 -8.54 10.53 -6.78
CA ARG A 85 -8.43 11.98 -6.55
C ARG A 85 -7.00 12.47 -6.74
N LEU A 86 -6.00 11.71 -6.27
CA LEU A 86 -4.59 12.04 -6.50
C LEU A 86 -4.28 12.04 -8.01
N VAL A 87 -4.55 10.93 -8.70
CA VAL A 87 -4.07 10.72 -10.06
C VAL A 87 -4.86 11.53 -11.07
N SER A 88 -6.19 11.55 -10.96
CA SER A 88 -7.05 12.19 -11.93
C SER A 88 -7.32 13.66 -11.60
N GLU A 89 -7.65 14.00 -10.34
CA GLU A 89 -8.05 15.37 -10.03
C GLU A 89 -6.84 16.28 -9.73
N LYS A 90 -5.82 15.77 -9.01
CA LYS A 90 -4.64 16.59 -8.66
C LYS A 90 -3.56 16.57 -9.73
N LEU A 91 -3.30 15.41 -10.35
CA LEU A 91 -2.24 15.26 -11.36
C LEU A 91 -2.77 15.38 -12.80
N GLY A 92 -4.08 15.28 -13.03
CA GLY A 92 -4.73 15.54 -14.32
C GLY A 92 -4.63 14.40 -15.34
N TYR A 93 -4.35 13.17 -14.89
CA TYR A 93 -4.31 12.01 -15.78
C TYR A 93 -5.70 11.40 -15.96
N SER A 94 -6.16 11.31 -17.19
CA SER A 94 -7.45 10.70 -17.54
C SER A 94 -7.39 9.18 -17.73
N SER A 95 -6.20 8.63 -17.99
CA SER A 95 -5.96 7.18 -18.05
C SER A 95 -4.56 6.84 -17.57
N PHE A 96 -4.37 5.63 -17.04
CA PHE A 96 -3.10 5.17 -16.49
C PHE A 96 -3.02 3.64 -16.38
N LEU A 97 -1.77 3.14 -16.28
CA LEU A 97 -1.49 1.77 -15.91
C LEU A 97 -1.53 1.65 -14.38
N LEU A 98 -2.10 0.56 -13.85
CA LEU A 98 -2.29 0.38 -12.40
C LEU A 98 -1.71 -0.95 -11.93
N VAL A 99 -0.87 -0.90 -10.91
CA VAL A 99 -0.25 -2.06 -10.27
C VAL A 99 -0.52 -1.99 -8.78
N GLY A 100 -1.02 -3.07 -8.19
CA GLY A 100 -1.23 -3.19 -6.74
C GLY A 100 -0.63 -4.47 -6.18
N HIS A 101 0.06 -4.35 -5.06
CA HIS A 101 0.62 -5.44 -4.30
C HIS A 101 0.02 -5.47 -2.90
N ASP A 102 -0.23 -6.67 -2.35
CA ASP A 102 -0.87 -6.87 -1.04
C ASP A 102 -2.13 -5.99 -0.92
N TRP A 103 -2.33 -5.16 0.12
CA TRP A 103 -3.51 -4.26 0.23
C TRP A 103 -3.64 -3.26 -0.93
N GLY A 104 -2.56 -2.97 -1.64
CA GLY A 104 -2.63 -2.21 -2.89
C GLY A 104 -3.39 -2.96 -4.00
N GLY A 105 -3.43 -4.30 -3.97
CA GLY A 105 -4.16 -5.12 -4.94
C GLY A 105 -5.68 -4.95 -4.85
N PRO A 106 -6.33 -5.19 -3.70
CA PRO A 106 -7.75 -4.90 -3.51
C PRO A 106 -8.11 -3.43 -3.75
N THR A 107 -7.22 -2.50 -3.37
CA THR A 107 -7.39 -1.07 -3.67
C THR A 107 -7.38 -0.82 -5.20
N ALA A 108 -6.44 -1.44 -5.92
CA ALA A 108 -6.37 -1.35 -7.39
C ALA A 108 -7.59 -1.99 -8.06
N TYR A 109 -8.08 -3.11 -7.52
CA TYR A 109 -9.30 -3.74 -7.98
C TYR A 109 -10.52 -2.82 -7.82
N ALA A 110 -10.72 -2.26 -6.63
CA ALA A 110 -11.81 -1.33 -6.35
C ALA A 110 -11.74 -0.07 -7.26
N LEU A 111 -10.53 0.46 -7.48
CA LEU A 111 -10.32 1.59 -8.39
C LEU A 111 -10.68 1.24 -9.85
N ALA A 112 -10.25 0.07 -10.33
CA ALA A 112 -10.54 -0.39 -11.68
C ALA A 112 -12.03 -0.69 -11.88
N ALA A 113 -12.70 -1.22 -10.85
CA ALA A 113 -14.15 -1.44 -10.89
C ALA A 113 -14.95 -0.14 -10.92
N SER A 114 -14.48 0.90 -10.20
CA SER A 114 -15.16 2.20 -10.13
C SER A 114 -14.89 3.08 -11.34
N HIS A 115 -13.72 2.95 -11.99
CA HIS A 115 -13.28 3.79 -13.11
C HIS A 115 -12.66 2.94 -14.24
N PRO A 116 -13.41 1.97 -14.80
CA PRO A 116 -12.86 1.03 -15.78
C PRO A 116 -12.32 1.72 -17.06
N GLU A 117 -12.87 2.87 -17.41
CA GLU A 117 -12.47 3.66 -18.59
C GLU A 117 -11.08 4.32 -18.43
N ALA A 118 -10.63 4.51 -17.18
CA ALA A 118 -9.35 5.15 -16.88
C ALA A 118 -8.21 4.14 -16.75
N ILE A 119 -8.50 2.85 -16.54
CA ILE A 119 -7.48 1.83 -16.31
C ILE A 119 -7.14 1.10 -17.60
N GLU A 120 -6.00 1.45 -18.19
CA GLU A 120 -5.53 0.82 -19.44
C GLU A 120 -5.11 -0.64 -19.23
N LYS A 121 -4.42 -0.93 -18.12
CA LYS A 121 -4.03 -2.29 -17.70
C LYS A 121 -3.96 -2.34 -16.19
N LEU A 122 -4.40 -3.46 -15.63
CA LEU A 122 -4.37 -3.76 -14.21
C LEU A 122 -3.45 -4.96 -13.95
N VAL A 123 -2.55 -4.81 -12.97
CA VAL A 123 -1.72 -5.90 -12.43
C VAL A 123 -1.95 -6.00 -10.94
N ILE A 124 -2.33 -7.18 -10.45
CA ILE A 124 -2.50 -7.48 -9.03
C ILE A 124 -1.48 -8.54 -8.64
N LEU A 125 -0.72 -8.28 -7.58
CA LEU A 125 0.40 -9.10 -7.14
C LEU A 125 0.13 -9.66 -5.73
N ASP A 126 0.29 -10.98 -5.62
CA ASP A 126 0.43 -11.77 -4.39
C ASP A 126 -0.65 -11.51 -3.32
N VAL A 127 -1.90 -11.39 -3.75
CA VAL A 127 -3.02 -11.12 -2.84
C VAL A 127 -4.33 -11.72 -3.36
N VAL A 128 -5.20 -12.10 -2.43
CA VAL A 128 -6.60 -12.49 -2.70
C VAL A 128 -7.50 -11.25 -2.50
N ILE A 129 -8.44 -11.05 -3.42
CA ILE A 129 -9.44 -9.98 -3.30
C ILE A 129 -10.51 -10.40 -2.29
N PRO A 130 -10.81 -9.61 -1.24
CA PRO A 130 -11.89 -9.89 -0.30
C PRO A 130 -13.22 -10.12 -1.03
N GLY A 131 -13.97 -11.16 -0.65
CA GLY A 131 -15.25 -11.49 -1.29
C GLY A 131 -15.18 -12.31 -2.58
N CYS A 132 -14.02 -12.39 -3.25
CA CYS A 132 -13.89 -13.12 -4.51
C CYS A 132 -13.62 -14.63 -4.37
N GLY A 133 -13.88 -15.19 -3.21
CA GLY A 133 -13.72 -16.62 -2.92
C GLY A 133 -12.32 -16.98 -2.42
N GLY A 134 -12.15 -18.27 -2.06
CA GLY A 134 -10.91 -18.79 -1.51
C GLY A 134 -10.85 -18.78 0.03
N ASP A 135 -9.91 -19.55 0.58
CA ASP A 135 -9.65 -19.56 2.02
C ASP A 135 -8.70 -18.42 2.36
N PHE A 136 -9.24 -17.32 2.90
CA PHE A 136 -8.48 -16.16 3.37
C PHE A 136 -7.46 -16.49 4.46
N SER A 137 -7.68 -17.57 5.22
CA SER A 137 -6.76 -17.99 6.28
C SER A 137 -5.54 -18.75 5.76
N GLU A 138 -5.62 -19.29 4.54
CA GLU A 138 -4.62 -20.20 3.97
C GLU A 138 -4.22 -21.31 4.95
N GLY A 139 -5.20 -21.97 5.53
CA GLY A 139 -4.96 -23.01 6.54
C GLY A 139 -4.27 -22.50 7.80
N GLY A 140 -4.47 -21.25 8.16
CA GLY A 140 -3.91 -20.61 9.36
C GLY A 140 -2.56 -19.89 9.13
N ARG A 141 -1.98 -19.93 7.94
CA ARG A 141 -0.74 -19.19 7.63
C ARG A 141 -0.94 -17.67 7.79
N ARG A 142 -2.15 -17.17 7.52
CA ARG A 142 -2.52 -15.77 7.67
C ARG A 142 -3.11 -15.46 9.05
N TRP A 143 -2.57 -16.03 10.12
CA TRP A 143 -2.99 -15.80 11.50
C TRP A 143 -3.06 -14.30 11.87
N HIS A 144 -2.20 -13.49 11.24
CA HIS A 144 -2.12 -12.05 11.48
C HIS A 144 -3.41 -11.31 11.05
N HIS A 145 -4.20 -11.84 10.12
CA HIS A 145 -5.49 -11.24 9.77
C HIS A 145 -6.40 -11.14 11.00
N GLN A 146 -6.61 -12.26 11.70
CA GLN A 146 -7.46 -12.29 12.91
C GLN A 146 -6.85 -11.45 14.04
N PHE A 147 -5.53 -11.49 14.19
CA PHE A 147 -4.84 -10.69 15.17
C PHE A 147 -5.01 -9.19 14.91
N HIS A 148 -4.78 -8.72 13.69
CA HIS A 148 -4.94 -7.30 13.32
C HIS A 148 -6.41 -6.83 13.34
N MET A 149 -7.36 -7.73 13.12
CA MET A 149 -8.80 -7.42 13.22
C MET A 149 -9.24 -7.18 14.67
N THR A 150 -8.51 -7.74 15.65
CA THR A 150 -8.80 -7.52 17.07
C THR A 150 -8.56 -6.04 17.40
N ALA A 151 -9.52 -5.42 18.11
CA ALA A 151 -9.41 -4.02 18.50
C ALA A 151 -8.38 -3.83 19.62
N ASP A 152 -7.56 -2.80 19.49
CA ASP A 152 -6.60 -2.25 20.45
C ASP A 152 -5.46 -3.21 20.89
N LEU A 153 -5.72 -4.49 21.10
CA LEU A 153 -4.74 -5.46 21.59
C LEU A 153 -3.45 -5.56 20.75
N PRO A 154 -3.52 -5.61 19.40
CA PRO A 154 -2.31 -5.62 18.57
C PRO A 154 -1.45 -4.38 18.76
N GLU A 155 -2.07 -3.21 18.80
CA GLU A 155 -1.39 -1.94 19.01
C GLU A 155 -0.65 -1.93 20.36
N ASP A 156 -1.33 -2.35 21.43
CA ASP A 156 -0.76 -2.38 22.78
C ASP A 156 0.41 -3.36 22.91
N LEU A 157 0.33 -4.51 22.23
CA LEU A 157 1.38 -5.53 22.27
C LEU A 157 2.60 -5.17 21.40
N ILE A 158 2.39 -4.46 20.30
CA ILE A 158 3.43 -4.18 19.29
C ILE A 158 4.11 -2.83 19.53
N SER A 159 3.42 -1.88 20.12
CA SER A 159 3.97 -0.54 20.39
C SER A 159 5.30 -0.62 21.15
N GLY A 160 6.34 -0.01 20.58
CA GLY A 160 7.73 -0.10 21.05
C GLY A 160 8.46 -1.41 20.70
N ARG A 161 7.83 -2.28 19.90
CA ARG A 161 8.39 -3.54 19.40
C ARG A 161 8.19 -3.72 17.89
N GLU A 162 7.94 -2.62 17.18
CA GLU A 162 7.63 -2.61 15.75
C GLU A 162 8.73 -3.32 14.95
N GLU A 163 9.99 -3.09 15.27
CA GLU A 163 11.11 -3.76 14.58
C GLU A 163 11.05 -5.28 14.72
N ILE A 164 10.79 -5.79 15.93
CA ILE A 164 10.67 -7.24 16.17
C ILE A 164 9.51 -7.81 15.34
N TYR A 165 8.36 -7.15 15.41
CA TYR A 165 7.14 -7.62 14.77
C TYR A 165 7.24 -7.59 13.25
N LEU A 166 7.61 -6.46 12.67
CA LEU A 166 7.69 -6.27 11.23
C LEU A 166 8.82 -7.10 10.61
N SER A 167 9.99 -7.18 11.24
CA SER A 167 11.10 -8.00 10.77
C SER A 167 10.74 -9.47 10.64
N TRP A 168 9.86 -9.97 11.52
CA TRP A 168 9.39 -11.35 11.44
C TRP A 168 8.67 -11.60 10.10
N PHE A 169 7.78 -10.69 9.66
CA PHE A 169 7.10 -10.80 8.38
C PHE A 169 8.10 -10.80 7.23
N TYR A 170 8.99 -9.84 7.17
CA TYR A 170 9.96 -9.73 6.08
C TYR A 170 10.87 -10.96 5.95
N LYS A 171 11.22 -11.58 7.07
CA LYS A 171 12.06 -12.79 7.08
C LYS A 171 11.29 -14.08 6.80
N THR A 172 10.01 -14.13 7.19
CA THR A 172 9.21 -15.37 7.13
C THR A 172 8.40 -15.48 5.84
N PHE A 173 7.86 -14.36 5.33
CA PHE A 173 7.04 -14.37 4.13
C PHE A 173 7.84 -14.20 2.83
N ALA A 174 9.02 -13.62 2.88
CA ALA A 174 9.86 -13.48 1.69
C ALA A 174 10.40 -14.84 1.22
N TYR A 175 10.22 -15.15 -0.07
CA TYR A 175 10.82 -16.35 -0.69
C TYR A 175 12.35 -16.38 -0.52
N LYS A 176 13.00 -15.22 -0.63
CA LYS A 176 14.41 -15.03 -0.32
C LYS A 176 14.54 -14.15 0.92
N PRO A 177 14.76 -14.71 2.13
CA PRO A 177 14.75 -13.95 3.38
C PRO A 177 15.70 -12.74 3.42
N ASN A 178 16.77 -12.77 2.61
CA ASN A 178 17.77 -11.69 2.54
C ASN A 178 17.46 -10.64 1.45
N SER A 179 16.35 -10.74 0.74
CA SER A 179 15.97 -9.77 -0.31
C SER A 179 15.52 -8.44 0.28
N ILE A 180 14.99 -8.44 1.49
CA ILE A 180 14.66 -7.25 2.27
C ILE A 180 15.83 -7.01 3.23
N THR A 181 16.60 -5.97 2.96
CA THR A 181 17.81 -5.65 3.75
C THR A 181 17.47 -4.94 5.06
N GLN A 182 18.44 -4.85 5.98
CA GLN A 182 18.23 -4.09 7.22
C GLN A 182 17.86 -2.63 6.93
N LYS A 183 18.48 -2.02 5.92
CA LYS A 183 18.12 -0.65 5.49
C LYS A 183 16.64 -0.53 5.09
N ASP A 184 16.10 -1.55 4.44
CA ASP A 184 14.67 -1.57 4.07
C ASP A 184 13.78 -1.72 5.29
N ILE A 185 14.18 -2.60 6.21
CA ILE A 185 13.50 -2.80 7.50
C ILE A 185 13.49 -1.50 8.30
N ASP A 186 14.64 -0.83 8.40
CA ASP A 186 14.78 0.44 9.13
C ASP A 186 13.83 1.51 8.56
N GLU A 187 13.69 1.58 7.24
CA GLU A 187 12.76 2.52 6.58
C GLU A 187 11.29 2.19 6.90
N TYR A 188 10.90 0.94 6.83
CA TYR A 188 9.53 0.55 7.20
C TYR A 188 9.27 0.77 8.69
N VAL A 189 10.19 0.37 9.57
CA VAL A 189 10.07 0.60 11.02
C VAL A 189 9.96 2.10 11.33
N ARG A 190 10.73 2.95 10.66
CA ARG A 190 10.62 4.41 10.80
C ARG A 190 9.18 4.90 10.63
N THR A 191 8.48 4.40 9.62
CA THR A 191 7.11 4.84 9.33
C THR A 191 6.09 4.23 10.28
N TYR A 192 6.23 2.94 10.59
CA TYR A 192 5.28 2.22 11.45
C TYR A 192 5.44 2.50 12.95
N SER A 193 6.57 3.08 13.37
CA SER A 193 6.78 3.56 14.76
C SER A 193 6.21 4.96 15.01
N GLN A 194 5.64 5.59 13.99
CA GLN A 194 4.98 6.88 14.16
C GLN A 194 3.61 6.73 14.84
N SER A 195 3.21 7.75 15.59
CA SER A 195 1.92 7.75 16.29
C SER A 195 0.75 7.44 15.34
N GLY A 196 -0.08 6.47 15.71
CA GLY A 196 -1.25 6.03 14.94
C GLY A 196 -0.95 5.11 13.75
N ALA A 197 0.33 4.85 13.42
CA ALA A 197 0.68 4.05 12.23
C ALA A 197 0.25 2.59 12.35
N LEU A 198 0.41 1.95 13.51
CA LEU A 198 -0.07 0.59 13.73
C LEU A 198 -1.59 0.51 13.60
N ARG A 199 -2.33 1.43 14.25
CA ARG A 199 -3.79 1.49 14.15
C ARG A 199 -4.24 1.64 12.70
N ALA A 200 -3.65 2.56 11.95
CA ALA A 200 -3.96 2.79 10.55
C ALA A 200 -3.71 1.53 9.72
N GLY A 201 -2.54 0.89 9.88
CA GLY A 201 -2.20 -0.36 9.19
C GLY A 201 -3.16 -1.50 9.50
N PHE A 202 -3.56 -1.67 10.77
CA PHE A 202 -4.50 -2.72 11.17
C PHE A 202 -5.94 -2.43 10.76
N SER A 203 -6.29 -1.16 10.56
CA SER A 203 -7.62 -0.77 10.09
C SER A 203 -7.94 -1.28 8.69
N TYR A 204 -6.94 -1.53 7.85
CA TYR A 204 -7.11 -2.24 6.57
C TYR A 204 -7.69 -3.65 6.74
N TYR A 205 -7.23 -4.37 7.77
CA TYR A 205 -7.74 -5.70 8.09
C TYR A 205 -9.13 -5.63 8.71
N ARG A 206 -9.40 -4.64 9.56
CA ARG A 206 -10.71 -4.41 10.18
C ARG A 206 -11.79 -4.05 9.15
N ALA A 207 -11.40 -3.49 8.01
CA ALA A 207 -12.30 -3.16 6.91
C ALA A 207 -12.64 -4.36 6.01
N MET A 208 -11.96 -5.52 6.14
CA MET A 208 -12.11 -6.67 5.23
C MET A 208 -13.55 -7.16 5.07
N GLY A 209 -14.35 -7.10 6.14
CA GLY A 209 -15.76 -7.50 6.08
C GLY A 209 -16.55 -6.61 5.12
N LYS A 210 -16.38 -5.29 5.26
CA LYS A 210 -16.99 -4.31 4.36
C LYS A 210 -16.47 -4.46 2.93
N ASP A 211 -15.15 -4.65 2.75
CA ASP A 211 -14.57 -4.84 1.42
C ASP A 211 -15.16 -6.07 0.70
N ALA A 212 -15.45 -7.15 1.45
CA ALA A 212 -16.05 -8.35 0.90
C ALA A 212 -17.52 -8.18 0.51
N GLU A 213 -18.23 -7.26 1.18
CA GLU A 213 -19.61 -6.89 0.82
C GLU A 213 -19.66 -5.96 -0.40
N ASP A 214 -18.66 -5.08 -0.53
CA ASP A 214 -18.59 -4.09 -1.61
C ASP A 214 -18.13 -4.71 -2.95
N ASN A 215 -17.42 -5.86 -2.95
CA ASN A 215 -16.89 -6.55 -4.12
C ASN A 215 -17.86 -7.59 -4.69
#